data_2b5e4988bba16c3020aba8937186154f
#
_entry.id   2b5e4988bba16c3020aba8937186154f
#
_cell.length_a   1.000
_cell.length_b   1.000
_cell.length_c   1.000
_cell.angle_alpha   90.00
_cell.angle_beta   90.00
_cell.angle_gamma   90.00
#
_symmetry.space_group_name_H-M   'P 1'
#
loop_
_entity.id
_entity.type
_entity.pdbx_description
1 polymer ?
#
loop_
_entity_poly.entity_id
_entity_poly.type
_entity_poly.pdbx_seq_one_letter_code
_entity_poly.pdbx_strand_id
1 'polypeptide(L)'
;MGKELWTDGGDGDLINLYSSYNEIDEARYIAERINRWVADGNRHDESAILYRSNAQSRVLEEAMLRLQLPYRIYGGQRFFERAEIRNALGYVRLVNQRDADAAFERVVNVPPRGMGNRTLEEIRHIARSEQLSLWRAAKSLLAGGALTARKKSSISGFLSLIEDMDELT
;
A
#
# COMPACT_ATOMS: atom_id res chain seq x y z
N MET A 1 11.72 -20.73 -30.97
CA MET A 1 12.59 -19.73 -31.58
C MET A 1 13.30 -18.99 -30.48
N GLY A 2 14.61 -19.18 -30.34
CA GLY A 2 15.44 -18.41 -29.41
C GLY A 2 15.62 -17.01 -29.95
N LYS A 3 15.56 -15.98 -29.10
CA LYS A 3 15.95 -14.62 -29.47
C LYS A 3 17.48 -14.56 -29.44
N GLU A 4 18.11 -14.23 -30.56
CA GLU A 4 19.52 -13.83 -30.56
C GLU A 4 19.63 -12.40 -30.02
N LEU A 5 20.40 -12.24 -28.96
CA LEU A 5 20.74 -10.93 -28.43
C LEU A 5 21.95 -10.42 -29.20
N TRP A 6 21.86 -9.23 -29.73
CA TRP A 6 22.94 -8.56 -30.46
C TRP A 6 23.04 -7.09 -30.02
N THR A 7 24.18 -6.49 -30.23
CA THR A 7 24.47 -5.09 -29.95
C THR A 7 25.36 -4.51 -31.04
N ASP A 8 25.17 -3.26 -31.38
CA ASP A 8 26.06 -2.47 -32.22
C ASP A 8 27.19 -1.80 -31.41
N GLY A 9 27.12 -1.88 -30.08
CA GLY A 9 28.17 -1.37 -29.20
C GLY A 9 29.38 -2.29 -29.13
N GLY A 10 30.54 -1.71 -28.82
CA GLY A 10 31.74 -2.47 -28.51
C GLY A 10 31.63 -3.25 -27.20
N ASP A 11 32.72 -3.94 -26.80
CA ASP A 11 32.81 -4.60 -25.50
C ASP A 11 32.66 -3.59 -24.38
N GLY A 12 31.71 -3.84 -23.48
CA GLY A 12 31.50 -3.05 -22.28
C GLY A 12 32.32 -3.57 -21.09
N ASP A 13 32.04 -3.02 -19.92
CA ASP A 13 32.63 -3.49 -18.67
C ASP A 13 32.24 -4.94 -18.37
N LEU A 14 33.12 -5.64 -17.67
CA LEU A 14 32.89 -7.02 -17.25
C LEU A 14 31.68 -7.10 -16.29
N ILE A 15 30.90 -8.17 -16.45
CA ILE A 15 29.77 -8.47 -15.57
C ILE A 15 30.29 -8.77 -14.15
N ASN A 16 29.79 -8.03 -13.17
CA ASN A 16 30.07 -8.26 -11.77
C ASN A 16 29.00 -9.19 -11.18
N LEU A 17 29.43 -10.31 -10.61
CA LEU A 17 28.54 -11.21 -9.88
C LEU A 17 28.67 -10.95 -8.37
N TYR A 18 27.55 -10.71 -7.71
CA TYR A 18 27.46 -10.59 -6.25
C TYR A 18 26.52 -11.67 -5.71
N SER A 19 26.98 -12.43 -4.73
CA SER A 19 26.15 -13.40 -4.02
C SER A 19 25.82 -12.85 -2.65
N SER A 20 24.57 -12.43 -2.47
CA SER A 20 24.06 -11.89 -1.22
C SER A 20 23.74 -12.98 -0.20
N TYR A 21 23.73 -12.62 1.09
CA TYR A 21 23.33 -13.50 2.17
C TYR A 21 21.79 -13.68 2.24
N ASN A 22 21.03 -12.64 1.91
CA ASN A 22 19.58 -12.64 1.81
C ASN A 22 19.11 -11.47 0.91
N GLU A 23 17.78 -11.37 0.70
CA GLU A 23 17.19 -10.32 -0.14
C GLU A 23 17.44 -8.89 0.37
N ILE A 24 17.57 -8.70 1.68
CA ILE A 24 17.84 -7.39 2.29
C ILE A 24 19.27 -6.95 2.00
N ASP A 25 20.21 -7.89 2.09
CA ASP A 25 21.61 -7.66 1.76
C ASP A 25 21.81 -7.37 0.27
N GLU A 26 21.08 -8.10 -0.60
CA GLU A 26 21.05 -7.86 -2.04
C GLU A 26 20.57 -6.44 -2.36
N ALA A 27 19.43 -6.06 -1.82
CA ALA A 27 18.85 -4.74 -2.05
C ALA A 27 19.74 -3.61 -1.53
N ARG A 28 20.36 -3.80 -0.37
CA ARG A 28 21.34 -2.86 0.19
C ARG A 28 22.54 -2.71 -0.73
N TYR A 29 23.13 -3.81 -1.18
CA TYR A 29 24.26 -3.80 -2.11
C TYR A 29 23.95 -3.04 -3.39
N ILE A 30 22.78 -3.31 -3.98
CA ILE A 30 22.32 -2.64 -5.22
C ILE A 30 22.19 -1.12 -4.97
N ALA A 31 21.51 -0.73 -3.89
CA ALA A 31 21.30 0.68 -3.58
C ALA A 31 22.63 1.42 -3.33
N GLU A 32 23.56 0.80 -2.58
CA GLU A 32 24.90 1.34 -2.35
C GLU A 32 25.72 1.45 -3.65
N ARG A 33 25.56 0.47 -4.56
CA ARG A 33 26.23 0.50 -5.86
C ARG A 33 25.75 1.66 -6.73
N ILE A 34 24.43 1.89 -6.77
CA ILE A 34 23.85 3.04 -7.47
C ILE A 34 24.32 4.36 -6.83
N ASN A 35 24.30 4.43 -5.49
CA ASN A 35 24.76 5.64 -4.80
C ASN A 35 26.23 6.00 -5.12
N ARG A 36 27.12 4.99 -5.19
CA ARG A 36 28.52 5.19 -5.63
C ARG A 36 28.59 5.63 -7.09
N TRP A 37 27.83 5.00 -7.97
CA TRP A 37 27.74 5.35 -9.39
C TRP A 37 27.41 6.85 -9.58
N VAL A 38 26.46 7.35 -8.80
CA VAL A 38 26.07 8.75 -8.82
C VAL A 38 27.15 9.65 -8.21
N ALA A 39 27.81 9.20 -7.12
CA ALA A 39 28.92 9.94 -6.50
C ALA A 39 30.12 10.09 -7.45
N ASP A 40 30.31 9.12 -8.35
CA ASP A 40 31.34 9.15 -9.41
C ASP A 40 30.98 10.10 -10.58
N GLY A 41 29.85 10.85 -10.48
CA GLY A 41 29.43 11.88 -11.43
C GLY A 41 28.43 11.42 -12.47
N ASN A 42 27.89 10.20 -12.36
CA ASN A 42 26.89 9.67 -13.27
C ASN A 42 25.47 10.03 -12.82
N ARG A 43 24.48 9.78 -13.68
CA ARG A 43 23.09 10.17 -13.43
C ARG A 43 22.27 8.98 -12.86
N HIS A 44 21.28 9.26 -12.02
CA HIS A 44 20.37 8.23 -11.50
C HIS A 44 19.58 7.52 -12.61
N ASP A 45 19.18 8.25 -13.66
CA ASP A 45 18.37 7.73 -14.77
C ASP A 45 19.16 6.83 -15.75
N GLU A 46 20.46 6.72 -15.57
CA GLU A 46 21.33 5.77 -16.29
C GLU A 46 21.38 4.40 -15.63
N SER A 47 20.77 4.24 -14.44
CA SER A 47 20.73 2.97 -13.71
C SER A 47 19.36 2.31 -13.82
N ALA A 48 19.33 1.00 -14.05
CA ALA A 48 18.10 0.22 -14.07
C ALA A 48 18.26 -1.06 -13.23
N ILE A 49 17.23 -1.37 -12.44
CA ILE A 49 17.16 -2.62 -11.68
C ILE A 49 16.11 -3.51 -12.34
N LEU A 50 16.53 -4.69 -12.79
CA LEU A 50 15.64 -5.69 -13.35
C LEU A 50 15.44 -6.82 -12.33
N TYR A 51 14.18 -7.18 -12.07
CA TYR A 51 13.83 -8.27 -11.17
C TYR A 51 12.73 -9.14 -11.78
N ARG A 52 12.72 -10.41 -11.39
CA ARG A 52 11.82 -11.40 -11.97
C ARG A 52 10.42 -11.36 -11.37
N SER A 53 10.30 -11.06 -10.09
CA SER A 53 9.05 -11.13 -9.33
C SER A 53 8.72 -9.79 -8.67
N ASN A 54 7.47 -9.36 -8.77
CA ASN A 54 6.99 -8.16 -8.08
C ASN A 54 7.15 -8.21 -6.55
N ALA A 55 7.31 -9.39 -5.97
CA ALA A 55 7.58 -9.53 -4.53
C ALA A 55 8.94 -8.91 -4.15
N GLN A 56 9.93 -8.97 -5.04
CA GLN A 56 11.26 -8.41 -4.83
C GLN A 56 11.27 -6.88 -4.81
N SER A 57 10.28 -6.22 -5.44
CA SER A 57 10.24 -4.76 -5.50
C SER A 57 10.19 -4.09 -4.13
N ARG A 58 9.50 -4.71 -3.14
CA ARG A 58 9.37 -4.14 -1.80
C ARG A 58 10.71 -3.88 -1.12
N VAL A 59 11.57 -4.90 -1.12
CA VAL A 59 12.88 -4.82 -0.44
C VAL A 59 13.80 -3.83 -1.15
N LEU A 60 13.73 -3.79 -2.49
CA LEU A 60 14.45 -2.81 -3.30
C LEU A 60 13.96 -1.38 -3.04
N GLU A 61 12.65 -1.17 -3.01
CA GLU A 61 12.04 0.14 -2.71
C GLU A 61 12.44 0.64 -1.30
N GLU A 62 12.39 -0.25 -0.30
CA GLU A 62 12.84 0.08 1.07
C GLU A 62 14.31 0.49 1.12
N ALA A 63 15.18 -0.19 0.36
CA ALA A 63 16.60 0.15 0.29
C ALA A 63 16.84 1.51 -0.40
N MET A 64 16.11 1.80 -1.51
CA MET A 64 16.17 3.10 -2.18
C MET A 64 15.70 4.23 -1.27
N LEU A 65 14.57 4.05 -0.57
CA LEU A 65 14.02 5.04 0.36
C LEU A 65 14.99 5.32 1.52
N ARG A 66 15.63 4.28 2.06
CA ARG A 66 16.60 4.41 3.17
C ARG A 66 17.81 5.25 2.80
N LEU A 67 18.28 5.15 1.57
CA LEU A 67 19.37 5.95 1.03
C LEU A 67 18.91 7.24 0.33
N GLN A 68 17.60 7.54 0.37
CA GLN A 68 16.97 8.70 -0.29
C GLN A 68 17.25 8.77 -1.80
N LEU A 69 17.44 7.61 -2.44
CA LEU A 69 17.63 7.52 -3.88
C LEU A 69 16.30 7.67 -4.61
N PRO A 70 16.16 8.58 -5.58
CA PRO A 70 14.97 8.69 -6.38
C PRO A 70 14.83 7.47 -7.30
N TYR A 71 13.63 6.91 -7.38
CA TYR A 71 13.36 5.76 -8.26
C TYR A 71 11.98 5.85 -8.91
N ARG A 72 11.83 5.13 -10.03
CA ARG A 72 10.55 4.95 -10.71
C ARG A 72 10.36 3.48 -11.07
N ILE A 73 9.16 2.94 -10.83
CA ILE A 73 8.79 1.58 -11.23
C ILE A 73 8.08 1.62 -12.58
N TYR A 74 8.57 0.81 -13.52
CA TYR A 74 7.95 0.61 -14.82
C TYR A 74 7.22 -0.74 -14.83
N GLY A 75 6.00 -0.76 -15.38
CA GLY A 75 5.21 -1.99 -15.53
C GLY A 75 4.46 -2.45 -14.29
N GLY A 76 4.43 -1.66 -13.21
CA GLY A 76 3.69 -1.98 -11.99
C GLY A 76 3.42 -0.76 -11.12
N GLN A 77 2.55 -0.92 -10.12
CA GLN A 77 2.36 0.07 -9.07
C GLN A 77 3.42 -0.12 -7.98
N ARG A 78 3.88 0.98 -7.37
CA ARG A 78 4.73 0.92 -6.19
C ARG A 78 4.07 0.05 -5.13
N PHE A 79 4.85 -0.63 -4.32
CA PHE A 79 4.33 -1.55 -3.30
C PHE A 79 3.21 -0.90 -2.46
N PHE A 80 3.45 0.29 -1.94
CA PHE A 80 2.47 1.03 -1.12
C PHE A 80 1.28 1.62 -1.90
N GLU A 81 1.35 1.63 -3.23
CA GLU A 81 0.25 2.09 -4.08
C GLU A 81 -0.72 0.96 -4.46
N ARG A 82 -0.33 -0.30 -4.24
CA ARG A 82 -1.17 -1.47 -4.51
C ARG A 82 -2.44 -1.43 -3.66
N ALA A 83 -3.56 -1.80 -4.28
CA ALA A 83 -4.87 -1.70 -3.64
C ALA A 83 -4.94 -2.48 -2.32
N GLU A 84 -4.39 -3.69 -2.28
CA GLU A 84 -4.36 -4.55 -1.10
C GLU A 84 -3.55 -3.94 0.05
N ILE A 85 -2.41 -3.33 -0.26
CA ILE A 85 -1.56 -2.66 0.73
C ILE A 85 -2.24 -1.39 1.26
N ARG A 86 -2.82 -0.58 0.38
CA ARG A 86 -3.59 0.60 0.79
C ARG A 86 -4.80 0.24 1.63
N ASN A 87 -5.44 -0.90 1.37
CA ASN A 87 -6.55 -1.39 2.18
C ASN A 87 -6.05 -1.84 3.56
N ALA A 88 -4.97 -2.61 3.64
CA ALA A 88 -4.36 -3.01 4.92
C ALA A 88 -3.95 -1.80 5.76
N LEU A 89 -3.27 -0.81 5.16
CA LEU A 89 -2.92 0.45 5.82
C LEU A 89 -4.16 1.24 6.24
N GLY A 90 -5.27 1.17 5.48
CA GLY A 90 -6.54 1.76 5.85
C GLY A 90 -7.11 1.17 7.14
N TYR A 91 -7.04 -0.15 7.31
CA TYR A 91 -7.43 -0.83 8.55
C TYR A 91 -6.57 -0.38 9.73
N VAL A 92 -5.25 -0.47 9.61
CA VAL A 92 -4.30 -0.05 10.67
C VAL A 92 -4.53 1.42 11.05
N ARG A 93 -4.73 2.30 10.07
CA ARG A 93 -5.02 3.71 10.33
C ARG A 93 -6.33 3.89 11.10
N LEU A 94 -7.38 3.13 10.75
CA LEU A 94 -8.67 3.24 11.43
C LEU A 94 -8.62 2.65 12.85
N VAL A 95 -7.80 1.63 13.10
CA VAL A 95 -7.52 1.12 14.45
C VAL A 95 -6.87 2.21 15.30
N ASN A 96 -5.83 2.87 14.79
CA ASN A 96 -5.13 3.93 15.53
C ASN A 96 -5.95 5.25 15.64
N GLN A 97 -6.78 5.55 14.67
CA GLN A 97 -7.54 6.80 14.61
C GLN A 97 -8.94 6.55 14.03
N ARG A 98 -9.92 6.40 14.91
CA ARG A 98 -11.34 6.14 14.56
C ARG A 98 -11.95 7.24 13.70
N ASP A 99 -11.52 8.47 13.87
CA ASP A 99 -12.04 9.64 13.14
C ASP A 99 -11.34 9.87 11.77
N ALA A 100 -10.57 8.89 11.28
CA ALA A 100 -9.92 8.93 9.96
C ALA A 100 -10.92 8.56 8.83
N ASP A 101 -11.76 9.49 8.42
CA ASP A 101 -12.86 9.27 7.45
C ASP A 101 -12.40 8.67 6.12
N ALA A 102 -11.25 9.11 5.60
CA ALA A 102 -10.70 8.55 4.37
C ALA A 102 -10.32 7.07 4.51
N ALA A 103 -9.84 6.65 5.70
CA ALA A 103 -9.57 5.25 5.99
C ALA A 103 -10.88 4.47 6.14
N PHE A 104 -11.87 5.02 6.84
CA PHE A 104 -13.20 4.43 6.95
C PHE A 104 -13.81 4.14 5.57
N GLU A 105 -13.91 5.16 4.70
CA GLU A 105 -14.49 4.98 3.36
C GLU A 105 -13.76 3.94 2.53
N ARG A 106 -12.44 3.84 2.68
CA ARG A 106 -11.65 2.86 1.96
C ARG A 106 -11.96 1.43 2.36
N VAL A 107 -12.11 1.14 3.67
CA VAL A 107 -12.13 -0.24 4.17
C VAL A 107 -13.51 -0.73 4.61
N VAL A 108 -14.47 0.14 4.79
CA VAL A 108 -15.81 -0.20 5.32
C VAL A 108 -16.50 -1.32 4.55
N ASN A 109 -16.25 -1.43 3.25
CA ASN A 109 -16.81 -2.47 2.39
C ASN A 109 -15.73 -3.28 1.64
N VAL A 110 -14.53 -3.34 2.18
CA VAL A 110 -13.42 -4.16 1.68
C VAL A 110 -12.90 -5.03 2.82
N PRO A 111 -13.10 -6.36 2.80
CA PRO A 111 -13.87 -7.14 1.79
C PRO A 111 -15.35 -6.75 1.76
N PRO A 112 -16.09 -7.16 0.70
CA PRO A 112 -17.52 -6.82 0.58
C PRO A 112 -18.32 -7.32 1.79
N ARG A 113 -19.02 -6.39 2.48
CA ARG A 113 -19.84 -6.67 3.67
C ARG A 113 -21.33 -6.47 3.43
N GLY A 114 -21.71 -6.23 2.18
CA GLY A 114 -23.10 -5.98 1.81
C GLY A 114 -23.61 -4.60 2.22
N MET A 115 -22.72 -3.66 2.54
CA MET A 115 -23.08 -2.26 2.69
C MET A 115 -23.22 -1.64 1.30
N GLY A 116 -24.45 -1.41 0.86
CA GLY A 116 -24.74 -0.74 -0.41
C GLY A 116 -24.50 0.78 -0.31
N ASN A 117 -24.40 1.43 -1.47
CA ASN A 117 -24.20 2.90 -1.56
C ASN A 117 -25.21 3.69 -0.71
N ARG A 118 -26.48 3.26 -0.69
CA ARG A 118 -27.51 3.91 0.12
C ARG A 118 -27.17 3.92 1.62
N THR A 119 -26.61 2.85 2.16
CA THR A 119 -26.21 2.80 3.58
C THR A 119 -25.03 3.72 3.84
N LEU A 120 -24.06 3.77 2.94
CA LEU A 120 -22.92 4.70 3.04
C LEU A 120 -23.37 6.16 2.92
N GLU A 121 -24.33 6.45 2.07
CA GLU A 121 -24.92 7.81 1.96
C GLU A 121 -25.68 8.21 3.22
N GLU A 122 -26.41 7.29 3.85
CA GLU A 122 -27.08 7.53 5.14
C GLU A 122 -26.03 7.90 6.22
N ILE A 123 -24.92 7.15 6.31
CA ILE A 123 -23.81 7.47 7.23
C ILE A 123 -23.20 8.83 6.93
N ARG A 124 -22.90 9.13 5.66
CA ARG A 124 -22.36 10.44 5.25
C ARG A 124 -23.31 11.60 5.53
N HIS A 125 -24.61 11.37 5.39
CA HIS A 125 -25.62 12.38 5.69
C HIS A 125 -25.62 12.72 7.18
N ILE A 126 -25.62 11.70 8.06
CA ILE A 126 -25.55 11.90 9.52
C ILE A 126 -24.22 12.59 9.89
N ALA A 127 -23.11 12.13 9.34
CA ALA A 127 -21.81 12.75 9.60
C ALA A 127 -21.79 14.25 9.31
N ARG A 128 -22.39 14.66 8.19
CA ARG A 128 -22.48 16.08 7.80
C ARG A 128 -23.46 16.87 8.66
N SER A 129 -24.65 16.31 8.93
CA SER A 129 -25.70 17.01 9.68
C SER A 129 -25.34 17.19 11.16
N GLU A 130 -24.62 16.24 11.74
CA GLU A 130 -24.25 16.24 13.16
C GLU A 130 -22.78 16.64 13.39
N GLN A 131 -22.04 16.96 12.32
CA GLN A 131 -20.60 17.30 12.37
C GLN A 131 -19.76 16.20 13.06
N LEU A 132 -20.09 14.96 12.76
CA LEU A 132 -19.41 13.78 13.28
C LEU A 132 -18.46 13.17 12.24
N SER A 133 -17.49 12.39 12.71
CA SER A 133 -16.75 11.48 11.84
C SER A 133 -17.66 10.36 11.31
N LEU A 134 -17.28 9.73 10.21
CA LEU A 134 -18.03 8.61 9.64
C LEU A 134 -18.15 7.43 10.62
N TRP A 135 -17.14 7.21 11.45
CA TRP A 135 -17.18 6.22 12.51
C TRP A 135 -18.28 6.50 13.55
N ARG A 136 -18.34 7.74 14.04
CA ARG A 136 -19.34 8.16 15.01
C ARG A 136 -20.73 8.19 14.41
N ALA A 137 -20.85 8.64 13.17
CA ALA A 137 -22.10 8.62 12.42
C ALA A 137 -22.61 7.18 12.20
N ALA A 138 -21.74 6.22 11.93
CA ALA A 138 -22.11 4.81 11.82
C ALA A 138 -22.64 4.26 13.18
N LYS A 139 -22.03 4.63 14.31
CA LYS A 139 -22.52 4.30 15.64
C LYS A 139 -23.87 4.97 15.94
N SER A 140 -24.04 6.24 15.60
CA SER A 140 -25.31 6.97 15.75
C SER A 140 -26.42 6.31 14.94
N LEU A 141 -26.16 5.93 13.68
CA LEU A 141 -27.11 5.22 12.81
C LEU A 141 -27.56 3.88 13.40
N LEU A 142 -26.65 3.13 14.04
CA LEU A 142 -26.98 1.87 14.71
C LEU A 142 -27.89 2.09 15.94
N ALA A 143 -27.67 3.14 16.69
CA ALA A 143 -28.46 3.49 17.87
C ALA A 143 -29.87 3.99 17.51
N GLY A 144 -30.06 4.61 16.36
CA GLY A 144 -31.33 5.21 15.91
C GLY A 144 -32.45 4.24 15.52
N GLY A 145 -32.23 2.95 15.52
CA GLY A 145 -33.24 1.89 15.47
C GLY A 145 -33.98 1.65 14.13
N ALA A 146 -33.81 2.52 13.12
CA ALA A 146 -34.54 2.48 11.86
C ALA A 146 -33.97 1.55 10.78
N LEU A 147 -32.92 0.76 11.12
CA LEU A 147 -32.23 -0.10 10.17
C LEU A 147 -32.86 -1.49 10.03
N THR A 148 -32.84 -2.04 8.81
CA THR A 148 -33.13 -3.45 8.61
C THR A 148 -32.08 -4.33 9.32
N ALA A 149 -32.47 -5.53 9.75
CA ALA A 149 -31.56 -6.46 10.45
C ALA A 149 -30.26 -6.70 9.69
N ARG A 150 -30.32 -6.80 8.36
CA ARG A 150 -29.15 -6.99 7.48
C ARG A 150 -28.19 -5.79 7.53
N LYS A 151 -28.72 -4.55 7.40
CA LYS A 151 -27.91 -3.34 7.48
C LYS A 151 -27.25 -3.20 8.85
N LYS A 152 -28.02 -3.47 9.92
CA LYS A 152 -27.54 -3.45 11.30
C LYS A 152 -26.39 -4.43 11.50
N SER A 153 -26.54 -5.67 11.05
CA SER A 153 -25.50 -6.71 11.14
C SER A 153 -24.23 -6.32 10.36
N SER A 154 -24.37 -5.76 9.15
CA SER A 154 -23.22 -5.35 8.35
C SER A 154 -22.41 -4.22 9.00
N ILE A 155 -23.09 -3.19 9.52
CA ILE A 155 -22.43 -2.06 10.18
C ILE A 155 -21.82 -2.49 11.51
N SER A 156 -22.58 -3.20 12.37
CA SER A 156 -22.08 -3.66 13.66
C SER A 156 -20.88 -4.59 13.51
N GLY A 157 -20.95 -5.54 12.58
CA GLY A 157 -19.83 -6.46 12.32
C GLY A 157 -18.55 -5.75 11.85
N PHE A 158 -18.68 -4.67 11.08
CA PHE A 158 -17.52 -3.87 10.71
C PHE A 158 -16.93 -3.09 11.91
N LEU A 159 -17.79 -2.45 12.71
CA LEU A 159 -17.32 -1.70 13.88
C LEU A 159 -16.66 -2.63 14.92
N SER A 160 -17.28 -3.78 15.22
CA SER A 160 -16.69 -4.79 16.12
C SER A 160 -15.34 -5.28 15.62
N LEU A 161 -15.21 -5.58 14.33
CA LEU A 161 -13.93 -6.01 13.75
C LEU A 161 -12.80 -5.02 14.06
N ILE A 162 -13.08 -3.71 13.91
CA ILE A 162 -12.07 -2.68 14.16
C ILE A 162 -11.78 -2.56 15.68
N GLU A 163 -12.80 -2.73 16.53
CA GLU A 163 -12.65 -2.73 17.99
C GLU A 163 -11.84 -3.94 18.46
N ASP A 164 -12.14 -5.14 17.93
CA ASP A 164 -11.39 -6.37 18.24
C ASP A 164 -9.91 -6.28 17.81
N MET A 165 -9.63 -5.62 16.67
CA MET A 165 -8.25 -5.39 16.19
C MET A 165 -7.47 -4.46 17.13
N ASP A 166 -8.12 -3.50 17.77
CA ASP A 166 -7.52 -2.58 18.74
C ASP A 166 -7.13 -3.29 20.05
N GLU A 167 -7.96 -4.24 20.48
CA GLU A 167 -7.70 -5.03 21.69
C GLU A 167 -6.49 -5.98 21.54
N LEU A 168 -6.08 -6.27 20.30
CA LEU A 168 -4.94 -7.15 20.01
C LEU A 168 -3.60 -6.40 19.90
N THR A 169 -3.62 -5.06 19.96
CA THR A 169 -2.43 -4.20 19.81
C THR A 169 -2.05 -3.54 21.09
#